data_2901c991ec822d20a37410ba1c1cc366
#
_entry.id   2901c991ec822d20a37410ba1c1cc366
#
_cell.length_a   1.000
_cell.length_b   1.000
_cell.length_c   1.000
_cell.angle_alpha   90.00
_cell.angle_beta   90.00
_cell.angle_gamma   90.00
#
_symmetry.space_group_name_H-M   'P 1'
#
loop_
_entity.id
_entity.type
_entity.pdbx_description
1 polymer ?
#
loop_
_entity_poly.entity_id
_entity_poly.type
_entity_poly.pdbx_seq_one_letter_code
_entity_poly.pdbx_strand_id
1 'polypeptide(L)'
;KYHPDANPGDEEAASKFKEASEAYAVLSDDSKRKQYDQFGHAAFDGSGGAGGFDFNGADFSDIFGGFGDIFGDIFGGGSRRSSRANNGPMRGADVRVGITINFNEAVFGCKKEVTINFKETCSKCNGTGAKPGTSPEKCSKCGGRGQYVSQQQTLFGTMQSVTTCPDCNGTGKVIKEKCPDCYGAGYISKKKKVSVDIPAGIDDRQSIRITGQGEPGRNGGPRGDLLVDIRVRPSNEFERHGMDIYTTTSISFAQAALGGDIRVKTIDGDVKFNIKPGTQTGTRIRLKGKGVCHVRNNSMRGDQYSTLVVKVPTKLTSEQKELIKKFDAVSGNTLNEFGEDKHETAEDKIKKFFKK
;
A
#
# COMPACT_ATOMS: atom_id res chain seq x y z
N LYS A 1 -19.39 17.61 -23.12
CA LYS A 1 -19.73 19.03 -23.23
C LYS A 1 -20.43 19.56 -21.98
N TYR A 2 -21.39 18.82 -21.41
CA TYR A 2 -22.23 19.24 -20.28
C TYR A 2 -21.86 18.55 -18.94
N HIS A 3 -20.63 17.97 -18.82
CA HIS A 3 -20.20 17.30 -17.61
C HIS A 3 -20.03 18.30 -16.46
N PRO A 4 -20.43 17.95 -15.19
CA PRO A 4 -20.34 18.86 -14.04
C PRO A 4 -18.93 19.36 -13.77
N ASP A 5 -17.90 18.51 -13.96
CA ASP A 5 -16.50 18.89 -13.74
C ASP A 5 -15.99 19.92 -14.75
N ALA A 6 -16.59 19.94 -15.94
CA ALA A 6 -16.25 20.93 -16.99
C ALA A 6 -17.08 22.22 -16.89
N ASN A 7 -18.18 22.21 -16.14
CA ASN A 7 -19.12 23.32 -15.98
C ASN A 7 -19.57 23.44 -14.51
N PRO A 8 -18.67 23.71 -13.56
CA PRO A 8 -19.01 23.76 -12.14
C PRO A 8 -19.95 24.95 -11.87
N GLY A 9 -21.13 24.67 -11.29
CA GLY A 9 -22.12 25.68 -10.90
C GLY A 9 -23.07 26.13 -12.01
N ASP A 10 -23.04 25.52 -13.21
CA ASP A 10 -23.96 25.80 -14.31
C ASP A 10 -25.17 24.84 -14.24
N GLU A 11 -26.32 25.38 -13.75
CA GLU A 11 -27.57 24.61 -13.60
C GLU A 11 -28.15 24.17 -14.97
N GLU A 12 -27.94 24.93 -16.02
CA GLU A 12 -28.43 24.60 -17.38
C GLU A 12 -27.63 23.43 -17.97
N ALA A 13 -26.28 23.43 -17.75
CA ALA A 13 -25.43 22.33 -18.14
C ALA A 13 -25.76 21.04 -17.33
N ALA A 14 -26.03 21.16 -16.04
CA ALA A 14 -26.44 20.05 -15.19
C ALA A 14 -27.78 19.44 -15.63
N SER A 15 -28.76 20.26 -15.99
CA SER A 15 -30.05 19.80 -16.52
C SER A 15 -29.90 19.03 -17.85
N LYS A 16 -29.10 19.57 -18.78
CA LYS A 16 -28.85 18.90 -20.08
C LYS A 16 -28.01 17.62 -19.90
N PHE A 17 -27.14 17.56 -18.92
CA PHE A 17 -26.40 16.34 -18.60
C PHE A 17 -27.33 15.26 -18.03
N LYS A 18 -28.28 15.64 -17.17
CA LYS A 18 -29.27 14.73 -16.58
C LYS A 18 -30.15 14.13 -17.69
N GLU A 19 -30.70 14.97 -18.58
CA GLU A 19 -31.52 14.54 -19.70
C GLU A 19 -30.76 13.59 -20.64
N ALA A 20 -29.54 13.93 -21.00
CA ALA A 20 -28.69 13.05 -21.82
C ALA A 20 -28.37 11.71 -21.15
N SER A 21 -28.17 11.70 -19.82
CA SER A 21 -27.91 10.47 -19.06
C SER A 21 -29.13 9.58 -18.95
N GLU A 22 -30.33 10.15 -18.78
CA GLU A 22 -31.62 9.43 -18.82
C GLU A 22 -31.89 8.80 -20.20
N ALA A 23 -31.69 9.56 -21.25
CA ALA A 23 -31.79 9.07 -22.60
C ALA A 23 -30.82 7.92 -22.89
N TYR A 24 -29.58 8.06 -22.46
CA TYR A 24 -28.55 7.02 -22.60
C TYR A 24 -28.93 5.74 -21.83
N ALA A 25 -29.46 5.86 -20.61
CA ALA A 25 -29.86 4.72 -19.77
C ALA A 25 -30.98 3.91 -20.39
N VAL A 26 -31.87 4.54 -21.19
CA VAL A 26 -32.94 3.86 -21.93
C VAL A 26 -32.40 3.27 -23.24
N LEU A 27 -31.61 4.03 -24.00
CA LEU A 27 -31.18 3.64 -25.35
C LEU A 27 -30.02 2.61 -25.34
N SER A 28 -29.25 2.53 -24.26
CA SER A 28 -28.14 1.57 -24.13
C SER A 28 -28.56 0.13 -23.86
N ASP A 29 -29.82 -0.09 -23.49
CA ASP A 29 -30.40 -1.42 -23.22
C ASP A 29 -31.54 -1.73 -24.19
N ASP A 30 -31.38 -2.77 -25.01
CA ASP A 30 -32.36 -3.18 -26.00
C ASP A 30 -33.74 -3.50 -25.41
N SER A 31 -33.82 -3.96 -24.17
CA SER A 31 -35.05 -4.27 -23.47
C SER A 31 -35.80 -3.01 -23.08
N LYS A 32 -35.10 -2.02 -22.55
CA LYS A 32 -35.64 -0.72 -22.16
C LYS A 32 -36.05 0.09 -23.38
N ARG A 33 -35.23 0.02 -24.42
CA ARG A 33 -35.56 0.66 -25.70
C ARG A 33 -36.86 0.13 -26.27
N LYS A 34 -37.08 -1.20 -26.28
CA LYS A 34 -38.35 -1.81 -26.72
C LYS A 34 -39.53 -1.40 -25.84
N GLN A 35 -39.33 -1.26 -24.53
CA GLN A 35 -40.38 -0.77 -23.63
C GLN A 35 -40.68 0.71 -23.87
N TYR A 36 -39.66 1.53 -24.12
CA TYR A 36 -39.85 2.92 -24.48
C TYR A 36 -40.56 3.08 -25.82
N ASP A 37 -40.23 2.26 -26.84
CA ASP A 37 -40.84 2.26 -28.15
C ASP A 37 -42.36 1.84 -28.11
N GLN A 38 -42.74 1.01 -27.10
CA GLN A 38 -44.11 0.56 -26.92
C GLN A 38 -44.96 1.47 -26.04
N PHE A 39 -44.42 2.02 -24.99
CA PHE A 39 -45.14 2.72 -23.92
C PHE A 39 -44.75 4.19 -23.74
N GLY A 40 -43.74 4.65 -24.47
CA GLY A 40 -43.21 6.01 -24.36
C GLY A 40 -42.63 6.33 -22.97
N HIS A 41 -42.61 7.61 -22.63
CA HIS A 41 -42.10 8.11 -21.35
C HIS A 41 -42.89 7.59 -20.14
N ALA A 42 -44.16 7.27 -20.32
CA ALA A 42 -45.07 6.75 -19.28
C ALA A 42 -44.59 5.39 -18.68
N ALA A 43 -43.78 4.64 -19.40
CA ALA A 43 -43.20 3.39 -18.87
C ALA A 43 -42.16 3.62 -17.79
N PHE A 44 -41.62 4.83 -17.68
CA PHE A 44 -40.55 5.21 -16.78
C PHE A 44 -40.97 6.32 -15.81
N ASP A 45 -42.10 6.98 -16.03
CA ASP A 45 -42.75 7.89 -15.07
C ASP A 45 -43.44 7.08 -13.98
N GLY A 46 -42.96 7.09 -12.74
CA GLY A 46 -43.42 6.29 -11.61
C GLY A 46 -44.90 6.31 -11.20
N SER A 47 -45.85 6.60 -12.15
CA SER A 47 -47.27 6.66 -11.89
C SER A 47 -48.02 5.35 -12.18
N GLY A 48 -47.34 4.32 -12.65
CA GLY A 48 -47.93 3.00 -12.96
C GLY A 48 -47.22 1.87 -12.23
N GLY A 49 -47.70 1.49 -11.08
CA GLY A 49 -47.35 0.42 -10.15
C GLY A 49 -46.50 -0.76 -10.62
N ALA A 50 -45.21 -0.58 -10.81
CA ALA A 50 -44.18 -1.60 -10.68
C ALA A 50 -42.80 -0.94 -10.84
N GLY A 51 -42.24 -0.40 -9.75
CA GLY A 51 -40.83 -0.03 -9.68
C GLY A 51 -40.47 1.37 -10.19
N GLY A 52 -41.22 2.40 -9.78
CA GLY A 52 -40.90 3.80 -10.06
C GLY A 52 -39.64 4.22 -9.29
N PHE A 53 -38.65 4.72 -9.99
CA PHE A 53 -37.49 5.39 -9.38
C PHE A 53 -37.86 6.86 -9.18
N ASP A 54 -38.05 7.26 -7.93
CA ASP A 54 -38.23 8.66 -7.52
C ASP A 54 -36.90 9.40 -7.62
N PHE A 55 -36.72 10.19 -8.65
CA PHE A 55 -35.51 11.01 -8.91
C PHE A 55 -35.51 12.35 -8.14
N ASN A 56 -36.46 12.57 -7.24
CA ASN A 56 -36.67 13.86 -6.62
C ASN A 56 -36.10 13.88 -5.17
N GLY A 57 -34.79 13.96 -5.03
CA GLY A 57 -34.17 14.28 -3.73
C GLY A 57 -32.92 13.55 -3.27
N ALA A 58 -32.29 12.74 -4.09
CA ALA A 58 -31.02 12.11 -3.73
C ALA A 58 -29.83 12.85 -4.36
N ASP A 59 -28.83 13.15 -3.54
CA ASP A 59 -27.58 13.77 -3.97
C ASP A 59 -26.91 12.97 -5.10
N PHE A 60 -26.69 13.65 -6.23
CA PHE A 60 -26.16 13.10 -7.47
C PHE A 60 -24.79 12.40 -7.30
N SER A 61 -24.05 12.74 -6.26
CA SER A 61 -22.74 12.17 -5.92
C SER A 61 -22.82 10.73 -5.39
N ASP A 62 -23.90 10.37 -4.67
CA ASP A 62 -24.11 9.02 -4.13
C ASP A 62 -24.62 8.03 -5.18
N ILE A 63 -25.33 8.53 -6.21
CA ILE A 63 -25.88 7.69 -7.29
C ILE A 63 -24.78 7.25 -8.27
N PHE A 64 -23.78 8.09 -8.52
CA PHE A 64 -22.72 7.79 -9.50
C PHE A 64 -21.58 6.92 -8.92
N GLY A 65 -21.33 7.00 -7.60
CA GLY A 65 -20.34 6.14 -6.91
C GLY A 65 -20.79 4.69 -6.70
N GLY A 66 -22.12 4.47 -6.63
CA GLY A 66 -22.74 3.16 -6.42
C GLY A 66 -23.31 2.48 -7.67
N PHE A 67 -23.26 3.14 -8.83
CA PHE A 67 -23.98 2.71 -10.03
C PHE A 67 -23.48 1.37 -10.62
N GLY A 68 -22.22 1.02 -10.41
CA GLY A 68 -21.66 -0.25 -10.87
C GLY A 68 -22.13 -1.47 -10.08
N ASP A 69 -22.30 -1.32 -8.77
CA ASP A 69 -22.64 -2.45 -7.88
C ASP A 69 -24.17 -2.69 -7.77
N ILE A 70 -24.97 -1.63 -7.79
CA ILE A 70 -26.44 -1.76 -7.64
C ILE A 70 -27.09 -2.18 -8.96
N PHE A 71 -26.54 -1.76 -10.11
CA PHE A 71 -27.10 -2.09 -11.42
C PHE A 71 -26.84 -3.56 -11.83
N GLY A 72 -25.70 -4.12 -11.43
CA GLY A 72 -25.38 -5.54 -11.61
C GLY A 72 -26.30 -6.47 -10.82
N ASP A 73 -26.79 -6.04 -9.67
CA ASP A 73 -27.61 -6.88 -8.77
C ASP A 73 -29.11 -6.79 -9.04
N ILE A 74 -29.63 -5.67 -9.60
CA ILE A 74 -31.08 -5.46 -9.82
C ILE A 74 -31.49 -5.81 -11.23
N PHE A 75 -30.63 -5.67 -12.25
CA PHE A 75 -31.00 -5.86 -13.65
C PHE A 75 -30.30 -7.02 -14.37
N GLY A 76 -29.25 -7.60 -13.80
CA GLY A 76 -28.66 -8.86 -14.27
C GLY A 76 -29.58 -10.02 -13.90
N GLY A 77 -30.53 -10.34 -14.76
CA GLY A 77 -31.43 -11.48 -14.75
C GLY A 77 -31.59 -12.27 -13.47
N GLY A 78 -32.66 -12.01 -12.74
CA GLY A 78 -33.43 -12.94 -11.93
C GLY A 78 -32.75 -14.07 -11.17
N SER A 79 -31.65 -13.84 -10.52
CA SER A 79 -31.20 -14.67 -9.43
C SER A 79 -31.60 -13.99 -8.12
N ARG A 80 -32.80 -14.26 -7.64
CA ARG A 80 -33.05 -14.24 -6.20
C ARG A 80 -31.95 -15.09 -5.60
N ARG A 81 -30.82 -14.46 -5.21
CA ARG A 81 -29.93 -15.04 -4.21
C ARG A 81 -30.76 -15.20 -2.95
N SER A 82 -31.57 -16.29 -2.95
CA SER A 82 -32.00 -16.84 -1.67
C SER A 82 -30.73 -16.92 -0.87
N SER A 83 -30.70 -16.31 0.30
CA SER A 83 -29.69 -16.50 1.33
C SER A 83 -29.77 -17.97 1.81
N ARG A 84 -29.57 -18.92 0.88
CA ARG A 84 -29.29 -20.30 1.21
C ARG A 84 -27.98 -20.21 1.98
N ALA A 85 -28.03 -20.60 3.23
CA ALA A 85 -26.84 -20.82 4.03
C ALA A 85 -25.82 -21.50 3.12
N ASN A 86 -24.71 -20.77 2.83
CA ASN A 86 -23.70 -21.23 1.90
C ASN A 86 -22.98 -22.43 2.55
N ASN A 87 -23.60 -23.62 2.48
CA ASN A 87 -23.02 -24.89 2.92
C ASN A 87 -22.04 -25.45 1.88
N GLY A 88 -21.76 -24.70 0.81
CA GLY A 88 -20.78 -25.03 -0.20
C GLY A 88 -19.34 -24.90 0.31
N PRO A 89 -18.37 -25.44 -0.45
CA PRO A 89 -16.95 -25.26 -0.18
C PRO A 89 -16.59 -23.77 -0.12
N MET A 90 -16.05 -23.30 0.99
CA MET A 90 -15.64 -21.91 1.20
C MET A 90 -14.13 -21.85 1.33
N ARG A 91 -13.49 -20.93 0.60
CA ARG A 91 -12.05 -20.67 0.71
C ARG A 91 -11.71 -20.18 2.11
N GLY A 92 -10.56 -20.62 2.62
CA GLY A 92 -10.00 -20.16 3.88
C GLY A 92 -9.57 -18.70 3.82
N ALA A 93 -9.48 -18.06 4.97
CA ALA A 93 -9.00 -16.70 5.09
C ALA A 93 -7.50 -16.62 4.79
N ASP A 94 -7.09 -15.50 4.19
CA ASP A 94 -5.68 -15.19 4.00
C ASP A 94 -5.06 -14.76 5.36
N VAL A 95 -3.81 -15.19 5.59
CA VAL A 95 -3.05 -14.83 6.80
C VAL A 95 -2.02 -13.79 6.44
N ARG A 96 -1.90 -12.73 7.25
CA ARG A 96 -0.88 -11.69 7.08
C ARG A 96 0.16 -11.76 8.17
N VAL A 97 1.43 -11.60 7.79
CA VAL A 97 2.55 -11.55 8.71
C VAL A 97 3.58 -10.52 8.25
N GLY A 98 4.09 -9.70 9.17
CA GLY A 98 5.12 -8.71 8.87
C GLY A 98 6.51 -9.25 9.14
N ILE A 99 7.44 -9.03 8.22
CA ILE A 99 8.86 -9.33 8.37
C ILE A 99 9.68 -8.06 8.22
N THR A 100 10.65 -7.87 9.08
CA THR A 100 11.63 -6.79 8.94
C THR A 100 12.94 -7.35 8.42
N ILE A 101 13.45 -6.78 7.32
CA ILE A 101 14.74 -7.13 6.70
C ILE A 101 15.68 -5.93 6.69
N ASN A 102 16.98 -6.19 6.56
CA ASN A 102 17.99 -5.15 6.42
C ASN A 102 18.02 -4.64 4.97
N PHE A 103 18.61 -3.45 4.77
CA PHE A 103 18.77 -2.85 3.44
C PHE A 103 19.47 -3.80 2.45
N ASN A 104 20.58 -4.42 2.85
CA ASN A 104 21.33 -5.36 1.99
C ASN A 104 20.51 -6.59 1.62
N GLU A 105 19.70 -7.12 2.57
CA GLU A 105 18.80 -8.24 2.30
C GLU A 105 17.71 -7.87 1.30
N ALA A 106 17.23 -6.62 1.31
CA ALA A 106 16.28 -6.12 0.33
C ALA A 106 16.89 -5.95 -1.06
N VAL A 107 18.17 -5.53 -1.12
CA VAL A 107 18.90 -5.32 -2.39
C VAL A 107 19.25 -6.64 -3.07
N PHE A 108 19.80 -7.59 -2.32
CA PHE A 108 20.33 -8.85 -2.87
C PHE A 108 19.34 -10.01 -2.80
N GLY A 109 18.24 -9.83 -2.07
CA GLY A 109 17.32 -10.91 -1.76
C GLY A 109 17.85 -11.81 -0.63
N CYS A 110 16.95 -12.51 0.01
CA CYS A 110 17.31 -13.46 1.08
C CYS A 110 16.21 -14.49 1.29
N LYS A 111 16.54 -15.57 2.03
CA LYS A 111 15.57 -16.53 2.53
C LYS A 111 15.37 -16.31 4.03
N LYS A 112 14.12 -16.18 4.45
CA LYS A 112 13.77 -16.01 5.87
C LYS A 112 12.76 -17.05 6.30
N GLU A 113 12.93 -17.59 7.50
CA GLU A 113 11.94 -18.42 8.12
C GLU A 113 10.99 -17.57 8.97
N VAL A 114 9.71 -17.75 8.74
CA VAL A 114 8.64 -17.08 9.50
C VAL A 114 7.84 -18.10 10.25
N THR A 115 7.66 -17.88 11.55
CA THR A 115 6.78 -18.69 12.36
C THR A 115 5.39 -18.07 12.36
N ILE A 116 4.44 -18.77 11.83
CA ILE A 116 3.02 -18.36 11.80
C ILE A 116 2.18 -19.25 12.71
N ASN A 117 1.18 -18.64 13.36
CA ASN A 117 0.13 -19.39 14.02
C ASN A 117 -0.89 -19.78 12.96
N PHE A 118 -1.05 -21.05 12.81
CA PHE A 118 -1.75 -21.64 11.69
C PHE A 118 -2.86 -22.55 12.22
N LYS A 119 -4.08 -22.38 11.68
CA LYS A 119 -5.18 -23.28 11.96
C LYS A 119 -5.08 -24.51 11.06
N GLU A 120 -5.01 -25.68 11.64
CA GLU A 120 -5.02 -26.93 10.93
C GLU A 120 -6.31 -27.67 11.23
N THR A 121 -6.87 -28.35 10.25
CA THR A 121 -8.07 -29.18 10.45
C THR A 121 -7.79 -30.23 11.53
N CYS A 122 -8.64 -30.32 12.54
CA CYS A 122 -8.49 -31.30 13.60
C CYS A 122 -8.54 -32.71 13.04
N SER A 123 -7.45 -33.46 13.20
CA SER A 123 -7.33 -34.83 12.68
C SER A 123 -8.29 -35.83 13.34
N LYS A 124 -8.70 -35.59 14.59
CA LYS A 124 -9.64 -36.49 15.30
C LYS A 124 -11.06 -36.37 14.79
N CYS A 125 -11.54 -35.18 14.48
CA CYS A 125 -12.90 -34.96 14.00
C CYS A 125 -12.99 -34.58 12.51
N ASN A 126 -11.87 -34.52 11.78
CA ASN A 126 -11.80 -34.14 10.37
C ASN A 126 -12.55 -32.84 10.05
N GLY A 127 -12.46 -31.86 10.96
CA GLY A 127 -13.08 -30.53 10.80
C GLY A 127 -14.55 -30.45 11.21
N THR A 128 -15.19 -31.53 11.62
CA THR A 128 -16.61 -31.51 12.01
C THR A 128 -16.87 -30.87 13.37
N GLY A 129 -15.87 -30.82 14.24
CA GLY A 129 -15.99 -30.36 15.63
C GLY A 129 -16.70 -31.35 16.55
N ALA A 130 -17.31 -32.41 16.02
CA ALA A 130 -18.00 -33.42 16.80
C ALA A 130 -17.02 -34.50 17.30
N LYS A 131 -17.34 -35.15 18.40
CA LYS A 131 -16.59 -36.28 18.93
C LYS A 131 -16.52 -37.42 17.90
N PRO A 132 -15.38 -38.11 17.75
CA PRO A 132 -15.27 -39.26 16.86
C PRO A 132 -16.39 -40.28 17.11
N GLY A 133 -17.05 -40.71 16.03
CA GLY A 133 -18.21 -41.58 16.08
C GLY A 133 -19.56 -40.86 16.17
N THR A 134 -19.57 -39.54 16.35
CA THR A 134 -20.78 -38.71 16.31
C THR A 134 -20.73 -37.72 15.15
N SER A 135 -21.88 -37.24 14.72
CA SER A 135 -21.98 -36.23 13.64
C SER A 135 -22.77 -35.00 14.10
N PRO A 136 -22.47 -33.83 13.56
CA PRO A 136 -23.28 -32.63 13.82
C PRO A 136 -24.71 -32.83 13.32
N GLU A 137 -25.70 -32.55 14.17
CA GLU A 137 -27.10 -32.62 13.83
C GLU A 137 -27.63 -31.34 13.22
N LYS A 138 -28.69 -31.40 12.43
CA LYS A 138 -29.36 -30.20 11.93
C LYS A 138 -29.95 -29.38 13.09
N CYS A 139 -29.73 -28.10 13.11
CA CYS A 139 -30.31 -27.22 14.11
C CYS A 139 -31.85 -27.24 13.99
N SER A 140 -32.55 -27.66 15.07
CA SER A 140 -34.01 -27.72 15.09
C SER A 140 -34.67 -26.36 14.91
N LYS A 141 -34.09 -25.29 15.48
CA LYS A 141 -34.65 -23.94 15.46
C LYS A 141 -34.67 -23.32 14.06
N CYS A 142 -33.62 -23.47 13.28
CA CYS A 142 -33.53 -22.93 11.93
C CYS A 142 -33.70 -23.98 10.82
N GLY A 143 -33.92 -25.26 11.17
CA GLY A 143 -34.03 -26.32 10.17
C GLY A 143 -32.80 -26.51 9.30
N GLY A 144 -31.60 -26.19 9.80
CA GLY A 144 -30.34 -26.26 9.07
C GLY A 144 -30.02 -25.01 8.24
N ARG A 145 -30.84 -23.96 8.25
CA ARG A 145 -30.67 -22.74 7.43
C ARG A 145 -29.61 -21.78 8.01
N GLY A 146 -29.27 -21.90 9.27
CA GLY A 146 -28.34 -20.96 9.93
C GLY A 146 -28.96 -19.60 10.26
N GLN A 147 -30.11 -19.29 9.73
CA GLN A 147 -30.83 -18.02 9.92
C GLN A 147 -32.21 -18.28 10.50
N TYR A 148 -32.66 -17.39 11.36
CA TYR A 148 -33.96 -17.42 12.00
C TYR A 148 -34.75 -16.18 11.56
N VAL A 149 -35.96 -16.39 11.06
CA VAL A 149 -36.89 -15.33 10.68
C VAL A 149 -37.74 -14.98 11.90
N SER A 150 -37.54 -13.79 12.45
CA SER A 150 -38.34 -13.22 13.51
C SER A 150 -39.38 -12.32 12.89
N GLN A 151 -40.65 -12.56 13.21
CA GLN A 151 -41.76 -11.68 12.84
C GLN A 151 -42.09 -10.80 14.05
N GLN A 152 -41.95 -9.49 13.88
CA GLN A 152 -42.39 -8.52 14.86
C GLN A 152 -43.62 -7.77 14.34
N GLN A 153 -44.68 -7.79 15.12
CA GLN A 153 -45.87 -7.03 14.85
C GLN A 153 -45.65 -5.60 15.33
N THR A 154 -45.65 -4.65 14.42
CA THR A 154 -45.54 -3.22 14.71
C THR A 154 -46.85 -2.52 14.40
N LEU A 155 -47.04 -1.28 14.90
CA LEU A 155 -48.23 -0.46 14.63
C LEU A 155 -48.46 -0.21 13.14
N PHE A 156 -47.47 -0.40 12.29
CA PHE A 156 -47.50 -0.19 10.84
C PHE A 156 -47.53 -1.50 10.01
N GLY A 157 -47.67 -2.66 10.68
CA GLY A 157 -47.70 -3.96 10.01
C GLY A 157 -46.70 -4.97 10.55
N THR A 158 -46.66 -6.17 9.95
CA THR A 158 -45.76 -7.25 10.35
C THR A 158 -44.41 -7.09 9.66
N MET A 159 -43.37 -6.81 10.45
CA MET A 159 -42.01 -6.70 9.97
C MET A 159 -41.29 -8.05 10.14
N GLN A 160 -40.75 -8.59 9.04
CA GLN A 160 -39.93 -9.80 9.07
C GLN A 160 -38.44 -9.42 9.13
N SER A 161 -37.76 -9.83 10.20
CA SER A 161 -36.32 -9.64 10.36
C SER A 161 -35.62 -11.00 10.27
N VAL A 162 -34.60 -11.09 9.39
CA VAL A 162 -33.77 -12.28 9.25
C VAL A 162 -32.52 -12.09 10.11
N THR A 163 -32.39 -12.87 11.16
CA THR A 163 -31.26 -12.81 12.09
C THR A 163 -30.48 -14.13 12.11
N THR A 164 -29.21 -14.07 12.51
CA THR A 164 -28.40 -15.27 12.71
C THR A 164 -29.05 -16.14 13.79
N CYS A 165 -29.20 -17.43 13.52
CA CYS A 165 -29.82 -18.35 14.48
C CYS A 165 -28.96 -18.43 15.75
N PRO A 166 -29.50 -18.11 16.95
CA PRO A 166 -28.72 -18.08 18.18
C PRO A 166 -28.24 -19.46 18.64
N ASP A 167 -28.96 -20.53 18.30
CA ASP A 167 -28.65 -21.90 18.77
C ASP A 167 -27.48 -22.51 17.99
N CYS A 168 -27.32 -22.19 16.70
CA CYS A 168 -26.25 -22.71 15.89
C CYS A 168 -25.24 -21.63 15.44
N ASN A 169 -25.41 -20.37 15.83
CA ASN A 169 -24.56 -19.23 15.45
C ASN A 169 -24.27 -19.19 13.93
N GLY A 170 -25.29 -19.42 13.12
CA GLY A 170 -25.17 -19.34 11.66
C GLY A 170 -24.72 -20.63 10.97
N THR A 171 -24.27 -21.65 11.69
CA THR A 171 -23.72 -22.87 11.08
C THR A 171 -24.82 -23.82 10.54
N GLY A 172 -26.06 -23.66 10.96
CA GLY A 172 -27.16 -24.58 10.64
C GLY A 172 -27.06 -25.95 11.31
N LYS A 173 -25.98 -26.20 12.06
CA LYS A 173 -25.72 -27.49 12.72
C LYS A 173 -25.43 -27.28 14.21
N VAL A 174 -25.80 -28.24 15.04
CA VAL A 174 -25.53 -28.25 16.48
C VAL A 174 -24.72 -29.49 16.82
N ILE A 175 -23.67 -29.31 17.62
CA ILE A 175 -22.79 -30.38 18.07
C ILE A 175 -23.18 -30.71 19.53
N LYS A 176 -23.78 -31.89 19.79
CA LYS A 176 -24.13 -32.34 21.13
C LYS A 176 -22.88 -32.73 21.92
N GLU A 177 -22.02 -33.54 21.32
CA GLU A 177 -20.77 -33.98 21.93
C GLU A 177 -19.60 -33.34 21.18
N LYS A 178 -18.89 -32.45 21.85
CA LYS A 178 -17.74 -31.76 21.28
C LYS A 178 -16.50 -32.65 21.21
N CYS A 179 -15.72 -32.52 20.15
CA CYS A 179 -14.43 -33.17 20.03
C CYS A 179 -13.49 -32.70 21.15
N PRO A 180 -12.84 -33.63 21.89
CA PRO A 180 -11.99 -33.30 23.03
C PRO A 180 -10.73 -32.49 22.64
N ASP A 181 -10.25 -32.58 21.41
CA ASP A 181 -9.02 -31.91 20.97
C ASP A 181 -9.26 -30.47 20.46
N CYS A 182 -10.36 -30.23 19.79
CA CYS A 182 -10.69 -28.91 19.23
C CYS A 182 -11.85 -28.21 19.93
N TYR A 183 -12.47 -28.84 20.92
CA TYR A 183 -13.58 -28.30 21.73
C TYR A 183 -14.77 -27.77 20.89
N GLY A 184 -15.01 -28.41 19.76
CA GLY A 184 -16.10 -28.03 18.85
C GLY A 184 -15.68 -27.08 17.74
N ALA A 185 -14.46 -26.54 17.74
CA ALA A 185 -13.98 -25.61 16.75
C ALA A 185 -13.72 -26.23 15.35
N GLY A 186 -13.43 -27.54 15.31
CA GLY A 186 -13.03 -28.24 14.07
C GLY A 186 -11.58 -28.00 13.65
N TYR A 187 -10.87 -27.07 14.28
CA TYR A 187 -9.48 -26.69 13.95
C TYR A 187 -8.62 -26.62 15.21
N ILE A 188 -7.33 -26.87 15.05
CA ILE A 188 -6.31 -26.78 16.11
C ILE A 188 -5.28 -25.75 15.66
N SER A 189 -4.91 -24.80 16.54
CA SER A 189 -3.83 -23.86 16.27
C SER A 189 -2.49 -24.54 16.44
N LYS A 190 -1.67 -24.54 15.40
CA LYS A 190 -0.29 -25.02 15.41
C LYS A 190 0.66 -23.93 14.93
N LYS A 191 1.86 -23.90 15.50
CA LYS A 191 2.95 -23.06 14.98
C LYS A 191 3.63 -23.79 13.83
N LYS A 192 3.73 -23.13 12.69
CA LYS A 192 4.44 -23.64 11.51
C LYS A 192 5.52 -22.66 11.10
N LYS A 193 6.70 -23.17 10.81
CA LYS A 193 7.76 -22.40 10.17
C LYS A 193 7.58 -22.49 8.65
N VAL A 194 7.53 -21.35 8.00
CA VAL A 194 7.43 -21.25 6.54
C VAL A 194 8.67 -20.52 6.06
N SER A 195 9.39 -21.11 5.13
CA SER A 195 10.50 -20.44 4.43
C SER A 195 9.94 -19.51 3.37
N VAL A 196 10.36 -18.26 3.40
CA VAL A 196 9.94 -17.21 2.49
C VAL A 196 11.14 -16.79 1.68
N ASP A 197 11.08 -16.94 0.36
CA ASP A 197 12.08 -16.44 -0.56
C ASP A 197 11.76 -14.97 -0.88
N ILE A 198 12.63 -14.08 -0.44
CA ILE A 198 12.50 -12.64 -0.65
C ILE A 198 13.33 -12.28 -1.89
N PRO A 199 12.71 -11.83 -3.00
CA PRO A 199 13.44 -11.52 -4.22
C PRO A 199 14.33 -10.29 -4.04
N ALA A 200 15.42 -10.26 -4.79
CA ALA A 200 16.31 -9.10 -4.86
C ALA A 200 15.56 -7.89 -5.41
N GLY A 201 15.87 -6.73 -4.87
CA GLY A 201 15.26 -5.47 -5.30
C GLY A 201 13.90 -5.16 -4.69
N ILE A 202 13.41 -5.98 -3.76
CA ILE A 202 12.15 -5.71 -3.07
C ILE A 202 12.18 -4.34 -2.38
N ASP A 203 11.04 -3.65 -2.40
CA ASP A 203 10.93 -2.33 -1.76
C ASP A 203 10.21 -2.40 -0.43
N ASP A 204 10.30 -1.32 0.37
CA ASP A 204 9.57 -1.21 1.63
C ASP A 204 8.06 -1.26 1.38
N ARG A 205 7.33 -1.88 2.31
CA ARG A 205 5.87 -2.05 2.27
C ARG A 205 5.34 -2.89 1.10
N GLN A 206 6.18 -3.63 0.40
CA GLN A 206 5.71 -4.63 -0.55
C GLN A 206 5.32 -5.91 0.17
N SER A 207 4.35 -6.63 -0.41
CA SER A 207 3.85 -7.89 0.12
C SER A 207 4.16 -9.05 -0.84
N ILE A 208 4.64 -10.15 -0.29
CA ILE A 208 4.85 -11.41 -1.01
C ILE A 208 3.69 -12.33 -0.71
N ARG A 209 3.07 -12.88 -1.76
CA ARG A 209 1.98 -13.86 -1.65
C ARG A 209 2.52 -15.26 -1.79
N ILE A 210 2.23 -16.12 -0.82
CA ILE A 210 2.54 -17.54 -0.85
C ILE A 210 1.21 -18.31 -0.89
N THR A 211 0.92 -18.90 -2.03
CA THR A 211 -0.36 -19.55 -2.31
C THR A 211 -0.58 -20.77 -1.43
N GLY A 212 -1.80 -20.93 -0.91
CA GLY A 212 -2.22 -22.11 -0.14
C GLY A 212 -1.61 -22.24 1.26
N GLN A 213 -0.92 -21.21 1.77
CA GLN A 213 -0.34 -21.19 3.12
C GLN A 213 -1.18 -20.37 4.13
N GLY A 214 -2.42 -20.03 3.78
CA GLY A 214 -3.37 -19.36 4.66
C GLY A 214 -4.19 -20.33 5.53
N GLU A 215 -5.31 -19.87 6.11
CA GLU A 215 -6.21 -20.70 6.91
C GLU A 215 -6.88 -21.80 6.07
N PRO A 216 -7.26 -22.92 6.67
CA PRO A 216 -8.00 -23.97 5.96
C PRO A 216 -9.37 -23.46 5.54
N GLY A 217 -9.83 -23.90 4.37
CA GLY A 217 -11.19 -23.65 3.92
C GLY A 217 -12.22 -24.39 4.75
N ARG A 218 -13.48 -23.97 4.65
CA ARG A 218 -14.62 -24.64 5.28
C ARG A 218 -15.32 -25.54 4.27
N ASN A 219 -15.95 -26.59 4.77
CA ASN A 219 -16.72 -27.53 3.94
C ASN A 219 -15.94 -28.10 2.74
N GLY A 220 -14.64 -28.40 2.92
CA GLY A 220 -13.78 -28.92 1.83
C GLY A 220 -13.27 -27.84 0.85
N GLY A 221 -13.45 -26.57 1.16
CA GLY A 221 -12.92 -25.47 0.35
C GLY A 221 -11.38 -25.39 0.38
N PRO A 222 -10.76 -24.71 -0.59
CA PRO A 222 -9.31 -24.54 -0.65
C PRO A 222 -8.81 -23.65 0.49
N ARG A 223 -7.52 -23.75 0.79
CA ARG A 223 -6.86 -22.89 1.76
C ARG A 223 -6.76 -21.46 1.23
N GLY A 224 -6.67 -20.50 2.14
CA GLY A 224 -6.26 -19.13 1.84
C GLY A 224 -4.76 -19.04 1.53
N ASP A 225 -4.27 -17.82 1.33
CA ASP A 225 -2.87 -17.52 1.06
C ASP A 225 -2.19 -16.89 2.28
N LEU A 226 -0.86 -16.98 2.32
CA LEU A 226 -0.04 -16.24 3.26
C LEU A 226 0.49 -14.98 2.56
N LEU A 227 0.18 -13.82 3.13
CA LEU A 227 0.68 -12.53 2.70
C LEU A 227 1.79 -12.10 3.67
N VAL A 228 2.99 -11.93 3.15
CA VAL A 228 4.16 -11.53 3.91
C VAL A 228 4.48 -10.08 3.60
N ASP A 229 4.19 -9.19 4.54
CA ASP A 229 4.44 -7.75 4.40
C ASP A 229 5.90 -7.46 4.79
N ILE A 230 6.65 -6.91 3.87
CA ILE A 230 8.07 -6.61 4.03
C ILE A 230 8.24 -5.19 4.57
N ARG A 231 9.07 -5.06 5.61
CA ARG A 231 9.57 -3.78 6.10
C ARG A 231 11.08 -3.76 5.98
N VAL A 232 11.61 -2.75 5.29
CA VAL A 232 13.03 -2.59 5.10
C VAL A 232 13.58 -1.59 6.11
N ARG A 233 14.59 -2.01 6.89
CA ARG A 233 15.30 -1.08 7.78
C ARG A 233 16.11 -0.10 6.94
N PRO A 234 16.05 1.22 7.23
CA PRO A 234 16.86 2.19 6.54
C PRO A 234 18.36 1.90 6.76
N SER A 235 19.16 2.21 5.77
CA SER A 235 20.63 2.17 5.89
C SER A 235 21.15 3.53 6.32
N ASN A 236 22.23 3.56 7.10
CA ASN A 236 22.92 4.80 7.47
C ASN A 236 23.81 5.34 6.33
N GLU A 237 24.16 4.51 5.36
CA GLU A 237 25.11 4.84 4.29
C GLU A 237 24.41 5.03 2.93
N PHE A 238 23.27 4.37 2.73
CA PHE A 238 22.57 4.30 1.45
C PHE A 238 21.13 4.75 1.59
N GLU A 239 20.73 5.70 0.77
CA GLU A 239 19.34 6.12 0.60
C GLU A 239 18.83 5.60 -0.74
N ARG A 240 17.65 4.96 -0.75
CA ARG A 240 17.07 4.36 -1.94
C ARG A 240 15.89 5.17 -2.45
N HIS A 241 15.88 5.47 -3.75
CA HIS A 241 14.73 6.04 -4.45
C HIS A 241 14.42 5.18 -5.68
N GLY A 242 13.43 4.33 -5.57
CA GLY A 242 13.11 3.36 -6.61
C GLY A 242 14.23 2.36 -6.83
N MET A 243 14.88 2.36 -8.00
CA MET A 243 16.04 1.52 -8.30
C MET A 243 17.38 2.24 -8.05
N ASP A 244 17.36 3.56 -7.88
CA ASP A 244 18.58 4.34 -7.70
C ASP A 244 18.96 4.46 -6.23
N ILE A 245 20.26 4.57 -5.99
CA ILE A 245 20.85 4.71 -4.66
C ILE A 245 21.56 6.05 -4.57
N TYR A 246 21.39 6.71 -3.45
CA TYR A 246 22.04 7.97 -3.12
C TYR A 246 22.97 7.78 -1.93
N THR A 247 24.19 8.34 -2.06
CA THR A 247 25.23 8.27 -0.99
C THR A 247 25.97 9.59 -0.89
N THR A 248 26.66 9.76 0.21
CA THR A 248 27.60 10.87 0.40
C THR A 248 29.02 10.30 0.56
N THR A 249 29.94 10.78 -0.27
CA THR A 249 31.36 10.41 -0.18
C THR A 249 32.18 11.60 0.27
N SER A 250 32.87 11.45 1.40
CA SER A 250 33.78 12.48 1.91
C SER A 250 35.13 12.38 1.19
N ILE A 251 35.60 13.53 0.71
CA ILE A 251 36.92 13.70 0.08
C ILE A 251 37.73 14.76 0.84
N SER A 252 39.06 14.68 0.78
CA SER A 252 39.91 15.72 1.36
C SER A 252 39.97 16.95 0.46
N PHE A 253 40.37 18.09 1.04
CA PHE A 253 40.62 19.31 0.25
C PHE A 253 41.69 19.07 -0.83
N ALA A 254 42.78 18.33 -0.47
CA ALA A 254 43.82 18.01 -1.44
C ALA A 254 43.30 17.17 -2.62
N GLN A 255 42.43 16.16 -2.35
CA GLN A 255 41.81 15.37 -3.42
C GLN A 255 40.88 16.26 -4.29
N ALA A 256 40.12 17.16 -3.67
CA ALA A 256 39.24 18.06 -4.39
C ALA A 256 40.03 19.03 -5.30
N ALA A 257 41.12 19.61 -4.81
CA ALA A 257 41.96 20.56 -5.52
C ALA A 257 42.79 19.92 -6.64
N LEU A 258 43.47 18.80 -6.33
CA LEU A 258 44.40 18.16 -7.25
C LEU A 258 43.75 17.12 -8.14
N GLY A 259 42.54 16.69 -7.82
CA GLY A 259 41.92 15.54 -8.46
C GLY A 259 42.56 14.21 -8.06
N GLY A 260 42.21 13.17 -8.80
CA GLY A 260 42.78 11.84 -8.61
C GLY A 260 41.76 10.79 -8.21
N ASP A 261 42.22 9.67 -7.75
CA ASP A 261 41.41 8.50 -7.46
C ASP A 261 40.84 8.57 -6.05
N ILE A 262 39.51 8.43 -5.97
CA ILE A 262 38.79 8.31 -4.71
C ILE A 262 38.14 6.94 -4.59
N ARG A 263 37.89 6.51 -3.37
CA ARG A 263 37.12 5.31 -3.06
C ARG A 263 35.68 5.68 -2.78
N VAL A 264 34.77 5.13 -3.56
CA VAL A 264 33.33 5.33 -3.39
C VAL A 264 32.70 4.02 -2.93
N LYS A 265 32.03 4.04 -1.79
CA LYS A 265 31.27 2.87 -1.32
C LYS A 265 30.06 2.64 -2.19
N THR A 266 29.89 1.41 -2.65
CA THR A 266 28.67 0.96 -3.36
C THR A 266 28.06 -0.26 -2.66
N ILE A 267 26.84 -0.61 -3.02
CA ILE A 267 26.20 -1.82 -2.48
C ILE A 267 26.94 -3.11 -2.85
N ASP A 268 27.71 -3.09 -3.96
CA ASP A 268 28.52 -4.24 -4.42
C ASP A 268 29.93 -4.24 -3.85
N GLY A 269 30.27 -3.26 -3.00
CA GLY A 269 31.63 -3.04 -2.48
C GLY A 269 32.20 -1.71 -2.94
N ASP A 270 33.45 -1.46 -2.61
CA ASP A 270 34.11 -0.19 -2.92
C ASP A 270 34.53 -0.12 -4.39
N VAL A 271 34.31 1.01 -5.02
CA VAL A 271 34.68 1.32 -6.40
C VAL A 271 35.67 2.48 -6.42
N LYS A 272 36.69 2.36 -7.23
CA LYS A 272 37.64 3.42 -7.52
C LYS A 272 37.05 4.35 -8.57
N PHE A 273 37.01 5.65 -8.29
CA PHE A 273 36.51 6.68 -9.18
C PHE A 273 37.51 7.82 -9.29
N ASN A 274 37.81 8.27 -10.51
CA ASN A 274 38.72 9.36 -10.74
C ASN A 274 37.97 10.68 -10.80
N ILE A 275 38.34 11.65 -9.95
CA ILE A 275 37.77 13.00 -9.92
C ILE A 275 38.71 14.00 -10.58
N LYS A 276 38.11 15.02 -11.19
CA LYS A 276 38.88 16.09 -11.86
C LYS A 276 39.43 17.07 -10.83
N PRO A 277 40.59 17.73 -11.12
CA PRO A 277 41.08 18.84 -10.32
C PRO A 277 40.03 19.96 -10.21
N GLY A 278 39.94 20.59 -9.05
CA GLY A 278 38.98 21.66 -8.78
C GLY A 278 37.54 21.18 -8.53
N THR A 279 37.34 19.90 -8.20
CA THR A 279 36.01 19.36 -7.88
C THR A 279 35.45 20.03 -6.63
N GLN A 280 34.26 20.63 -6.75
CA GLN A 280 33.60 21.36 -5.68
C GLN A 280 32.78 20.43 -4.77
N THR A 281 32.58 20.85 -3.52
CA THR A 281 31.65 20.18 -2.60
C THR A 281 30.23 20.24 -3.17
N GLY A 282 29.43 19.18 -2.99
CA GLY A 282 28.09 19.06 -3.59
C GLY A 282 28.10 18.49 -5.02
N THR A 283 29.28 18.31 -5.64
CA THR A 283 29.38 17.65 -6.95
C THR A 283 28.81 16.24 -6.86
N ARG A 284 27.87 15.91 -7.75
CA ARG A 284 27.25 14.59 -7.84
C ARG A 284 27.89 13.77 -8.95
N ILE A 285 28.35 12.58 -8.61
CA ILE A 285 28.89 11.60 -9.54
C ILE A 285 27.87 10.46 -9.73
N ARG A 286 27.78 9.91 -10.94
CA ARG A 286 26.91 8.79 -11.31
C ARG A 286 27.75 7.55 -11.53
N LEU A 287 27.43 6.49 -10.83
CA LEU A 287 27.99 5.15 -11.03
C LEU A 287 26.95 4.28 -11.71
N LYS A 288 27.10 4.10 -13.01
CA LYS A 288 26.13 3.38 -13.84
C LYS A 288 26.00 1.92 -13.42
N GLY A 289 24.77 1.45 -13.29
CA GLY A 289 24.45 0.06 -12.94
C GLY A 289 24.82 -0.34 -11.50
N LYS A 290 25.07 0.64 -10.60
CA LYS A 290 25.40 0.38 -9.19
C LYS A 290 24.22 0.63 -8.25
N GLY A 291 23.01 0.76 -8.79
CA GLY A 291 21.76 0.80 -8.04
C GLY A 291 21.18 -0.58 -7.71
N VAL A 292 19.92 -0.63 -7.37
CA VAL A 292 19.16 -1.84 -7.03
C VAL A 292 18.59 -2.47 -8.30
N CYS A 293 18.49 -3.79 -8.35
CA CYS A 293 17.83 -4.48 -9.45
C CYS A 293 16.30 -4.36 -9.36
N HIS A 294 15.65 -4.49 -10.52
CA HIS A 294 14.18 -4.52 -10.55
C HIS A 294 13.66 -5.89 -10.10
N VAL A 295 12.67 -5.92 -9.21
CA VAL A 295 12.13 -7.15 -8.58
C VAL A 295 11.71 -8.23 -9.56
N ARG A 296 11.16 -7.84 -10.73
CA ARG A 296 10.70 -8.79 -11.76
C ARG A 296 11.70 -9.05 -12.86
N ASN A 297 12.74 -8.24 -12.98
CA ASN A 297 13.74 -8.34 -14.03
C ASN A 297 15.12 -7.97 -13.50
N ASN A 298 15.86 -8.96 -13.04
CA ASN A 298 17.19 -8.77 -12.43
C ASN A 298 18.25 -8.21 -13.39
N SER A 299 17.99 -8.23 -14.71
CA SER A 299 18.90 -7.61 -15.70
C SER A 299 18.77 -6.09 -15.75
N MET A 300 17.65 -5.54 -15.28
CA MET A 300 17.45 -4.10 -15.14
C MET A 300 17.95 -3.65 -13.76
N ARG A 301 18.92 -2.75 -13.77
CA ARG A 301 19.52 -2.22 -12.56
C ARG A 301 19.59 -0.70 -12.63
N GLY A 302 19.27 -0.01 -11.53
CA GLY A 302 19.41 1.42 -11.38
C GLY A 302 20.86 1.87 -11.25
N ASP A 303 21.07 3.13 -10.99
CA ASP A 303 22.38 3.75 -10.83
C ASP A 303 22.61 4.17 -9.38
N GLN A 304 23.87 4.41 -9.05
CA GLN A 304 24.20 5.04 -7.78
C GLN A 304 24.68 6.46 -8.02
N TYR A 305 24.13 7.40 -7.27
CA TYR A 305 24.53 8.79 -7.24
C TYR A 305 25.25 9.08 -5.93
N SER A 306 26.52 9.49 -6.02
CA SER A 306 27.28 9.87 -4.84
C SER A 306 27.57 11.36 -4.84
N THR A 307 27.17 12.05 -3.77
CA THR A 307 27.48 13.47 -3.58
C THR A 307 28.81 13.60 -2.87
N LEU A 308 29.76 14.29 -3.52
CA LEU A 308 31.09 14.53 -2.96
C LEU A 308 31.03 15.68 -1.96
N VAL A 309 31.54 15.46 -0.75
CA VAL A 309 31.61 16.48 0.30
C VAL A 309 33.05 16.63 0.73
N VAL A 310 33.57 17.85 0.57
CA VAL A 310 34.92 18.16 1.06
C VAL A 310 34.91 18.26 2.57
N LYS A 311 35.63 17.35 3.22
CA LYS A 311 35.73 17.30 4.68
C LYS A 311 36.97 18.05 5.13
N VAL A 312 36.78 19.12 5.89
CA VAL A 312 37.85 19.86 6.51
C VAL A 312 38.33 19.12 7.78
N PRO A 313 39.63 18.82 7.91
CA PRO A 313 40.13 18.14 9.08
C PRO A 313 40.06 19.06 10.32
N THR A 314 39.53 18.54 11.42
CA THR A 314 39.40 19.29 12.70
C THR A 314 40.63 19.19 13.57
N LYS A 315 41.46 18.16 13.38
CA LYS A 315 42.72 17.95 14.12
C LYS A 315 43.87 17.96 13.12
N LEU A 316 44.80 18.89 13.28
CA LEU A 316 45.95 19.07 12.44
C LEU A 316 47.25 18.96 13.28
N THR A 317 48.28 18.31 12.72
CA THR A 317 49.61 18.33 13.23
C THR A 317 50.29 19.72 13.05
N SER A 318 51.38 20.01 13.75
CA SER A 318 52.08 21.26 13.58
C SER A 318 52.58 21.46 12.13
N GLU A 319 53.11 20.42 11.53
CA GLU A 319 53.58 20.39 10.15
C GLU A 319 52.42 20.68 9.13
N GLN A 320 51.27 20.04 9.34
CA GLN A 320 50.08 20.29 8.49
C GLN A 320 49.60 21.75 8.58
N LYS A 321 49.64 22.32 9.80
CA LYS A 321 49.27 23.75 9.98
C LYS A 321 50.23 24.68 9.21
N GLU A 322 51.52 24.39 9.25
CA GLU A 322 52.51 25.19 8.52
C GLU A 322 52.33 25.09 7.00
N LEU A 323 52.08 23.88 6.49
CA LEU A 323 51.85 23.69 5.06
C LEU A 323 50.57 24.42 4.59
N ILE A 324 49.52 24.38 5.38
CA ILE A 324 48.26 25.11 5.05
C ILE A 324 48.48 26.62 5.09
N LYS A 325 49.25 27.15 6.09
CA LYS A 325 49.62 28.58 6.14
C LYS A 325 50.47 29.01 4.93
N LYS A 326 51.41 28.18 4.49
CA LYS A 326 52.19 28.43 3.28
C LYS A 326 51.33 28.43 2.04
N PHE A 327 50.40 27.46 1.93
CA PHE A 327 49.44 27.43 0.82
C PHE A 327 48.58 28.70 0.78
N ASP A 328 48.02 29.10 1.92
CA ASP A 328 47.20 30.31 2.07
C ASP A 328 47.95 31.56 1.65
N ALA A 329 49.22 31.71 2.09
CA ALA A 329 50.06 32.85 1.71
C ALA A 329 50.36 32.93 0.19
N VAL A 330 50.47 31.77 -0.49
CA VAL A 330 50.73 31.71 -1.96
C VAL A 330 49.43 31.89 -2.75
N SER A 331 48.28 31.51 -2.20
CA SER A 331 47.00 31.59 -2.89
C SER A 331 46.41 32.99 -3.02
N GLY A 332 47.05 34.00 -2.39
CA GLY A 332 46.58 35.40 -2.43
C GLY A 332 45.13 35.48 -1.95
N ASN A 333 44.92 35.44 -0.67
CA ASN A 333 43.64 35.40 0.07
C ASN A 333 42.54 36.32 -0.49
N THR A 334 41.96 36.01 -1.63
CA THR A 334 40.96 36.83 -2.28
C THR A 334 39.50 36.47 -1.91
N LEU A 335 39.32 35.41 -1.13
CA LEU A 335 37.95 34.88 -0.89
C LEU A 335 37.18 35.58 0.23
N ASN A 336 37.82 36.26 1.14
CA ASN A 336 37.19 37.10 2.20
C ASN A 336 38.22 38.07 2.79
N GLU A 337 38.81 38.94 1.99
CA GLU A 337 39.24 40.21 2.55
C GLU A 337 37.96 40.97 2.93
N PHE A 338 37.45 40.69 4.15
CA PHE A 338 36.82 41.74 4.89
C PHE A 338 37.91 42.83 4.97
N GLY A 339 37.81 43.82 4.11
CA GLY A 339 38.62 44.99 4.25
C GLY A 339 38.56 45.31 5.74
N GLU A 340 39.72 45.43 6.40
CA GLU A 340 39.75 46.11 7.66
C GLU A 340 38.98 47.40 7.43
N ASP A 341 37.72 47.42 7.79
CA ASP A 341 37.03 48.66 8.12
C ASP A 341 37.93 49.26 9.21
N LYS A 342 38.84 50.09 8.76
CA LYS A 342 39.43 51.04 9.64
C LYS A 342 38.25 51.81 10.19
N HIS A 343 37.73 51.32 11.31
CA HIS A 343 36.87 52.10 12.16
C HIS A 343 37.71 53.34 12.48
N GLU A 344 37.59 54.36 11.61
CA GLU A 344 38.04 55.70 11.96
C GLU A 344 37.39 56.01 13.31
N THR A 345 38.20 55.94 14.33
CA THR A 345 37.73 56.25 15.67
C THR A 345 37.21 57.68 15.66
N ALA A 346 36.25 57.99 16.50
CA ALA A 346 35.70 59.35 16.61
C ALA A 346 36.87 60.36 16.80
N GLU A 347 38.00 59.96 17.39
CA GLU A 347 39.23 60.72 17.53
C GLU A 347 39.91 61.03 16.18
N ASP A 348 39.94 60.10 15.23
CA ASP A 348 40.55 60.30 13.91
C ASP A 348 39.70 61.26 13.06
N LYS A 349 38.39 61.19 13.20
CA LYS A 349 37.48 62.16 12.59
C LYS A 349 37.63 63.56 13.17
N ILE A 350 37.82 63.67 14.45
CA ILE A 350 38.05 64.96 15.15
C ILE A 350 39.41 65.56 14.72
N LYS A 351 40.51 64.76 14.67
CA LYS A 351 41.81 65.18 14.20
C LYS A 351 41.84 65.67 12.75
N LYS A 352 41.03 65.06 11.87
CA LYS A 352 40.87 65.53 10.49
C LYS A 352 40.09 66.86 10.37
N PHE A 353 39.19 67.10 11.31
CA PHE A 353 38.36 68.34 11.33
C PHE A 353 39.18 69.54 11.81
N PHE A 354 40.15 69.34 12.72
CA PHE A 354 41.04 70.42 13.23
C PHE A 354 42.31 70.63 12.40
N LYS A 355 42.52 69.91 11.30
CA LYS A 355 43.64 70.07 10.38
C LYS A 355 43.30 70.77 9.08
N LYS A 356 42.12 71.36 8.98
CA LYS A 356 41.67 72.28 7.93
C LYS A 356 41.52 73.66 8.57
#